data_7f7f39680f8a2e958a16c24b751ad7b4
#
_entry.id   7f7f39680f8a2e958a16c24b751ad7b4
#
_cell.length_a   1.000
_cell.length_b   1.000
_cell.length_c   1.000
_cell.angle_alpha   90.00
_cell.angle_beta   90.00
_cell.angle_gamma   90.00
#
_symmetry.space_group_name_H-M   'P 1'
#
loop_
_entity.id
_entity.type
_entity.pdbx_description
1 polymer ?
#
loop_
_entity_poly.entity_id
_entity_poly.type
_entity_poly.pdbx_seq_one_letter_code
_entity_poly.pdbx_strand_id
1 'polypeptide(L)'
;MVVASDSGRLAVILNRAEEIVPDPGTILETRGDLVLASVSGHSVPDHPRTAAFNLVEVAGSRVTVTSWDGMAVRRIELSPGVHMIAHHDLDDPRTARISRWLPEFAEQSRTELGSLSQSAWHERWIGVLARSAELGPADDESIIRDNRAHGYPTLSLLTCLAEVSADAVSFESAALPTPGAWSDPTFSPG
;
A
#
# COMPACT_ATOMS: atom_id res chain seq x y z
N MET A 1 2.83 7.24 -0.15
CA MET A 1 2.16 8.28 0.67
C MET A 1 0.75 7.80 1.00
N VAL A 2 0.31 8.02 2.21
CA VAL A 2 -1.05 7.73 2.71
C VAL A 2 -1.66 9.04 3.15
N VAL A 3 -2.93 9.28 2.81
CA VAL A 3 -3.70 10.46 3.24
C VAL A 3 -5.12 10.00 3.59
N ALA A 4 -5.63 10.48 4.71
CA ALA A 4 -7.00 10.28 5.15
C ALA A 4 -7.74 11.63 5.20
N SER A 5 -9.06 11.59 5.11
CA SER A 5 -9.91 12.76 5.27
C SER A 5 -11.00 12.52 6.31
N ASP A 6 -11.51 13.59 6.90
CA ASP A 6 -12.63 13.56 7.87
C ASP A 6 -13.95 13.07 7.24
N SER A 7 -14.00 12.89 5.92
CA SER A 7 -15.18 12.43 5.18
C SER A 7 -15.17 10.93 4.88
N GLY A 8 -14.46 10.11 5.66
CA GLY A 8 -14.44 8.65 5.46
C GLY A 8 -13.71 8.22 4.19
N ARG A 9 -12.69 8.95 3.77
CA ARG A 9 -11.87 8.62 2.60
C ARG A 9 -10.41 8.40 2.98
N LEU A 10 -9.81 7.35 2.42
CA LEU A 10 -8.39 7.04 2.52
C LEU A 10 -7.82 6.85 1.12
N ALA A 11 -6.64 7.37 0.88
CA ALA A 11 -5.91 7.10 -0.35
C ALA A 11 -4.45 6.75 -0.07
N VAL A 12 -3.95 5.73 -0.78
CA VAL A 12 -2.55 5.27 -0.69
C VAL A 12 -1.98 5.20 -2.10
N ILE A 13 -0.84 5.84 -2.35
CA ILE A 13 -0.15 5.73 -3.62
C ILE A 13 1.18 4.98 -3.47
N LEU A 14 1.40 4.03 -4.36
CA LEU A 14 2.60 3.20 -4.44
C LEU A 14 3.27 3.41 -5.80
N ASN A 15 4.59 3.30 -5.81
CA ASN A 15 5.37 3.31 -7.05
C ASN A 15 5.17 2.00 -7.80
N ARG A 16 5.05 2.07 -9.12
CA ARG A 16 5.14 0.90 -9.99
C ARG A 16 6.56 0.71 -10.51
N ALA A 17 6.82 -0.49 -11.01
CA ALA A 17 8.13 -0.85 -11.56
C ALA A 17 8.37 -0.27 -12.96
N GLU A 18 7.31 0.09 -13.69
CA GLU A 18 7.42 0.64 -15.03
C GLU A 18 8.10 2.01 -15.01
N GLU A 19 9.16 2.13 -15.77
CA GLU A 19 9.87 3.40 -15.97
C GLU A 19 9.21 4.18 -17.10
N ILE A 20 8.81 5.41 -16.80
CA ILE A 20 8.27 6.34 -17.80
C ILE A 20 9.39 7.29 -18.20
N VAL A 21 9.78 7.22 -19.46
CA VAL A 21 10.71 8.18 -20.04
C VAL A 21 9.88 9.31 -20.66
N PRO A 22 9.89 10.51 -20.07
CA PRO A 22 9.13 11.63 -20.62
C PRO A 22 9.75 12.14 -21.91
N ASP A 23 8.94 12.75 -22.75
CA ASP A 23 9.43 13.47 -23.94
C ASP A 23 10.46 14.55 -23.55
N PRO A 24 11.46 14.83 -24.42
CA PRO A 24 12.45 15.86 -24.16
C PRO A 24 11.83 17.21 -23.78
N GLY A 25 12.22 17.74 -22.63
CA GLY A 25 11.69 18.99 -22.10
C GLY A 25 10.41 18.86 -21.26
N THR A 26 9.84 17.66 -21.12
CA THR A 26 8.71 17.39 -20.22
C THR A 26 9.22 17.06 -18.83
N ILE A 27 8.66 17.72 -17.82
CA ILE A 27 8.91 17.42 -16.40
C ILE A 27 7.71 16.65 -15.87
N LEU A 28 7.95 15.49 -15.26
CA LEU A 28 6.90 14.73 -14.60
C LEU A 28 6.46 15.45 -13.31
N GLU A 29 5.16 15.48 -13.12
CA GLU A 29 4.53 16.02 -11.92
C GLU A 29 4.68 15.06 -10.73
N THR A 30 4.53 15.58 -9.50
CA THR A 30 4.55 14.75 -8.31
C THR A 30 3.30 13.88 -8.21
N ARG A 31 3.48 12.63 -7.82
CA ARG A 31 2.35 11.72 -7.53
C ARG A 31 1.58 12.10 -6.25
N GLY A 32 2.19 12.90 -5.38
CA GLY A 32 1.58 13.35 -4.13
C GLY A 32 0.27 14.10 -4.33
N ASP A 33 0.19 14.91 -5.37
CA ASP A 33 -1.00 15.71 -5.69
C ASP A 33 -2.20 14.82 -6.06
N LEU A 34 -1.96 13.64 -6.65
CA LEU A 34 -3.01 12.67 -6.98
C LEU A 34 -3.69 12.12 -5.71
N VAL A 35 -2.92 11.85 -4.66
CA VAL A 35 -3.46 11.35 -3.38
C VAL A 35 -4.32 12.42 -2.71
N LEU A 36 -3.85 13.66 -2.68
CA LEU A 36 -4.60 14.79 -2.12
C LEU A 36 -5.89 15.06 -2.91
N ALA A 37 -5.82 14.98 -4.22
CA ALA A 37 -7.00 15.12 -5.09
C ALA A 37 -8.01 13.98 -4.84
N SER A 38 -7.53 12.74 -4.71
CA SER A 38 -8.36 11.57 -4.47
C SER A 38 -9.17 11.67 -3.18
N VAL A 39 -8.56 12.00 -2.04
CA VAL A 39 -9.28 12.15 -0.76
C VAL A 39 -10.27 13.32 -0.79
N SER A 40 -10.05 14.30 -1.67
CA SER A 40 -10.98 15.40 -1.94
C SER A 40 -12.09 15.02 -2.94
N GLY A 41 -12.12 13.77 -3.41
CA GLY A 41 -13.15 13.25 -4.32
C GLY A 41 -12.90 13.53 -5.79
N HIS A 42 -11.71 13.96 -6.18
CA HIS A 42 -11.34 14.18 -7.58
C HIS A 42 -10.79 12.89 -8.20
N SER A 43 -11.17 12.64 -9.44
CA SER A 43 -10.71 11.49 -10.20
C SER A 43 -9.29 11.70 -10.74
N VAL A 44 -8.53 10.61 -10.84
CA VAL A 44 -7.27 10.59 -11.60
C VAL A 44 -7.55 10.93 -13.07
N PRO A 45 -6.75 11.85 -13.70
CA PRO A 45 -6.85 12.12 -15.13
C PRO A 45 -6.62 10.87 -15.99
N ASP A 46 -7.15 10.84 -17.20
CA ASP A 46 -6.96 9.70 -18.12
C ASP A 46 -5.51 9.61 -18.65
N HIS A 47 -4.77 10.71 -18.63
CA HIS A 47 -3.36 10.80 -19.00
C HIS A 47 -2.57 11.53 -17.92
N PRO A 48 -2.23 10.87 -16.80
CA PRO A 48 -1.44 11.49 -15.73
C PRO A 48 -0.04 11.85 -16.24
N ARG A 49 0.43 13.04 -15.92
CA ARG A 49 1.80 13.49 -16.25
C ARG A 49 2.81 13.16 -15.14
N THR A 50 2.69 11.98 -14.56
CA THR A 50 3.49 11.51 -13.42
C THR A 50 4.22 10.22 -13.78
N ALA A 51 5.20 9.83 -12.95
CA ALA A 51 5.74 8.47 -13.02
C ALA A 51 4.65 7.43 -12.72
N ALA A 52 4.86 6.17 -13.12
CA ALA A 52 3.91 5.08 -12.94
C ALA A 52 3.53 4.84 -11.47
N PHE A 53 2.27 4.50 -11.22
CA PHE A 53 1.75 4.32 -9.85
C PHE A 53 0.61 3.32 -9.78
N ASN A 54 0.38 2.83 -8.56
CA ASN A 54 -0.88 2.26 -8.10
C ASN A 54 -1.47 3.20 -7.05
N LEU A 55 -2.70 3.65 -7.22
CA LEU A 55 -3.46 4.42 -6.26
C LEU A 55 -4.60 3.56 -5.72
N VAL A 56 -4.57 3.30 -4.42
CA VAL A 56 -5.67 2.64 -3.70
C VAL A 56 -6.53 3.70 -3.07
N GLU A 57 -7.82 3.69 -3.37
CA GLU A 57 -8.81 4.64 -2.90
C GLU A 57 -9.87 3.89 -2.12
N VAL A 58 -10.10 4.29 -0.87
CA VAL A 58 -11.15 3.72 -0.01
C VAL A 58 -12.14 4.81 0.31
N ALA A 59 -13.42 4.54 0.10
CA ALA A 59 -14.52 5.46 0.41
C ALA A 59 -15.70 4.65 0.98
N GLY A 60 -15.86 4.68 2.29
CA GLY A 60 -16.76 3.78 2.99
C GLY A 60 -16.40 2.32 2.73
N SER A 61 -17.32 1.53 2.19
CA SER A 61 -17.11 0.11 1.85
C SER A 61 -16.53 -0.12 0.45
N ARG A 62 -16.39 0.91 -0.36
CA ARG A 62 -15.84 0.80 -1.72
C ARG A 62 -14.33 0.94 -1.71
N VAL A 63 -13.66 0.01 -2.33
CA VAL A 63 -12.21 0.07 -2.58
C VAL A 63 -11.95 0.02 -4.07
N THR A 64 -11.21 0.99 -4.58
CA THR A 64 -10.84 1.08 -6.00
C THR A 64 -9.31 1.14 -6.11
N VAL A 65 -8.76 0.40 -7.05
CA VAL A 65 -7.35 0.52 -7.44
C VAL A 65 -7.28 1.15 -8.82
N THR A 66 -6.59 2.28 -8.89
CA THR A 66 -6.28 2.96 -10.15
C THR A 66 -4.80 2.76 -10.44
N SER A 67 -4.48 2.10 -11.56
CA SER A 67 -3.10 1.85 -12.00
C SER A 67 -2.78 2.68 -13.24
N TRP A 68 -1.62 3.32 -13.25
CA TRP A 68 -1.02 4.02 -14.38
C TRP A 68 0.33 3.41 -14.70
N ASP A 69 0.51 2.90 -15.93
CA ASP A 69 1.72 2.24 -16.40
C ASP A 69 2.54 3.08 -17.41
N GLY A 70 2.12 4.32 -17.64
CA GLY A 70 2.70 5.21 -18.64
C GLY A 70 1.98 5.18 -19.99
N MET A 71 1.06 4.25 -20.20
CA MET A 71 0.32 4.10 -21.45
C MET A 71 -1.20 4.22 -21.24
N ALA A 72 -1.71 3.60 -20.18
CA ALA A 72 -3.13 3.54 -19.89
C ALA A 72 -3.43 3.62 -18.40
N VAL A 73 -4.52 4.30 -18.05
CA VAL A 73 -5.12 4.26 -16.72
C VAL A 73 -6.12 3.12 -16.67
N ARG A 74 -5.91 2.18 -15.72
CA ARG A 74 -6.84 1.08 -15.44
C ARG A 74 -7.45 1.29 -14.06
N ARG A 75 -8.77 1.06 -13.94
CA ARG A 75 -9.50 1.15 -12.67
C ARG A 75 -10.20 -0.16 -12.38
N ILE A 76 -10.04 -0.67 -11.17
CA ILE A 76 -10.64 -1.92 -10.71
C ILE A 76 -11.30 -1.64 -9.37
N GLU A 77 -12.59 -1.91 -9.24
CA GLU A 77 -13.29 -1.97 -7.97
C GLU A 77 -13.08 -3.35 -7.34
N LEU A 78 -12.64 -3.40 -6.09
CA LEU A 78 -12.33 -4.66 -5.42
C LEU A 78 -13.59 -5.33 -4.88
N SER A 79 -13.67 -6.64 -5.07
CA SER A 79 -14.61 -7.48 -4.33
C SER A 79 -14.15 -7.64 -2.86
N PRO A 80 -15.07 -7.93 -1.93
CA PRO A 80 -14.68 -8.23 -0.56
C PRO A 80 -13.66 -9.37 -0.48
N GLY A 81 -12.61 -9.18 0.29
CA GLY A 81 -11.53 -10.16 0.44
C GLY A 81 -10.25 -9.53 0.97
N VAL A 82 -9.22 -10.35 1.04
CA VAL A 82 -7.85 -9.90 1.32
C VAL A 82 -7.12 -9.72 0.01
N HIS A 83 -6.58 -8.55 -0.19
CA HIS A 83 -5.85 -8.16 -1.37
C HIS A 83 -4.47 -7.63 -1.02
N MET A 84 -3.51 -7.81 -1.90
CA MET A 84 -2.16 -7.31 -1.72
C MET A 84 -1.68 -6.57 -2.96
N ILE A 85 -1.07 -5.42 -2.78
CA ILE A 85 -0.55 -4.62 -3.88
C ILE A 85 0.90 -4.19 -3.57
N ALA A 86 1.74 -4.20 -4.57
CA ALA A 86 3.13 -3.76 -4.49
C ALA A 86 3.47 -2.90 -5.72
N HIS A 87 4.56 -3.20 -6.41
CA HIS A 87 5.05 -2.43 -7.55
C HIS A 87 4.54 -2.95 -8.93
N HIS A 88 3.74 -3.99 -8.95
CA HIS A 88 3.01 -4.50 -10.13
C HIS A 88 1.50 -4.35 -9.93
N ASP A 89 0.71 -5.13 -10.67
CA ASP A 89 -0.74 -5.12 -10.55
C ASP A 89 -1.22 -5.72 -9.21
N LEU A 90 -2.48 -5.48 -8.90
CA LEU A 90 -3.17 -6.04 -7.74
C LEU A 90 -3.08 -7.56 -7.75
N ASP A 91 -2.73 -8.16 -6.61
CA ASP A 91 -2.65 -9.61 -6.39
C ASP A 91 -1.76 -10.36 -7.41
N ASP A 92 -0.80 -9.65 -8.00
CA ASP A 92 0.05 -10.18 -9.07
C ASP A 92 1.07 -11.20 -8.52
N PRO A 93 0.92 -12.51 -8.85
CA PRO A 93 1.80 -13.56 -8.35
C PRO A 93 3.23 -13.48 -8.90
N ARG A 94 3.49 -12.67 -9.92
CA ARG A 94 4.86 -12.37 -10.40
C ARG A 94 5.67 -11.59 -9.37
N THR A 95 5.00 -10.92 -8.45
CA THR A 95 5.65 -10.26 -7.31
C THR A 95 5.87 -11.28 -6.20
N ALA A 96 7.11 -11.68 -5.94
CA ALA A 96 7.47 -12.76 -5.02
C ALA A 96 6.81 -12.59 -3.64
N ARG A 97 6.83 -11.37 -3.08
CA ARG A 97 6.19 -11.08 -1.79
C ARG A 97 4.67 -11.22 -1.80
N ILE A 98 3.98 -10.94 -2.91
CA ILE A 98 2.53 -11.18 -3.03
C ILE A 98 2.27 -12.67 -3.08
N SER A 99 2.97 -13.41 -3.94
CA SER A 99 2.85 -14.85 -4.06
C SER A 99 3.07 -15.57 -2.72
N ARG A 100 4.07 -15.10 -1.93
CA ARG A 100 4.43 -15.69 -0.64
C ARG A 100 3.46 -15.35 0.48
N TRP A 101 3.03 -14.09 0.61
CA TRP A 101 2.38 -13.61 1.83
C TRP A 101 0.87 -13.37 1.70
N LEU A 102 0.33 -13.15 0.50
CA LEU A 102 -1.13 -13.01 0.33
C LEU A 102 -1.92 -14.20 0.90
N PRO A 103 -1.51 -15.48 0.69
CA PRO A 103 -2.19 -16.61 1.31
C PRO A 103 -2.15 -16.59 2.84
N GLU A 104 -1.06 -16.13 3.44
CA GLU A 104 -0.95 -16.04 4.90
C GLU A 104 -1.85 -14.94 5.47
N PHE A 105 -1.87 -13.75 4.87
CA PHE A 105 -2.81 -12.70 5.25
C PHE A 105 -4.28 -13.16 5.12
N ALA A 106 -4.61 -13.85 4.04
CA ALA A 106 -5.93 -14.40 3.82
C ALA A 106 -6.31 -15.44 4.89
N GLU A 107 -5.39 -16.32 5.28
CA GLU A 107 -5.61 -17.31 6.33
C GLU A 107 -5.86 -16.65 7.69
N GLN A 108 -5.03 -15.65 8.06
CA GLN A 108 -5.22 -14.89 9.30
C GLN A 108 -6.57 -14.15 9.35
N SER A 109 -7.12 -13.80 8.19
CA SER A 109 -8.41 -13.12 8.08
C SER A 109 -9.61 -14.06 8.08
N ARG A 110 -9.42 -15.36 7.80
CA ARG A 110 -10.52 -16.36 7.77
C ARG A 110 -10.98 -16.79 9.15
N THR A 111 -10.15 -16.67 10.16
CA THR A 111 -10.45 -17.18 11.49
C THR A 111 -11.47 -16.27 12.15
N GLU A 112 -12.75 -16.67 12.09
CA GLU A 112 -13.87 -16.12 12.86
C GLU A 112 -14.13 -14.60 12.67
N LEU A 113 -14.48 -14.21 11.45
CA LEU A 113 -14.96 -12.86 11.09
C LEU A 113 -16.12 -12.30 11.97
N GLY A 114 -16.58 -13.05 12.95
CA GLY A 114 -17.69 -12.65 13.85
C GLY A 114 -17.30 -12.35 15.29
N SER A 115 -16.05 -12.63 15.73
CA SER A 115 -15.69 -12.57 17.15
C SER A 115 -14.37 -11.89 17.51
N LEU A 116 -13.51 -11.52 16.55
CA LEU A 116 -12.24 -10.87 16.85
C LEU A 116 -12.44 -9.38 17.08
N SER A 117 -11.86 -8.88 18.19
CA SER A 117 -11.71 -7.44 18.38
C SER A 117 -10.77 -6.87 17.31
N GLN A 118 -10.89 -5.59 17.01
CA GLN A 118 -10.01 -4.85 16.10
C GLN A 118 -8.53 -5.11 16.41
N SER A 119 -8.12 -5.05 17.66
CA SER A 119 -6.75 -5.33 18.08
C SER A 119 -6.26 -6.74 17.71
N ALA A 120 -7.13 -7.73 17.75
CA ALA A 120 -6.74 -9.12 17.51
C ALA A 120 -6.39 -9.40 16.04
N TRP A 121 -7.06 -8.79 15.07
CA TRP A 121 -6.67 -8.99 13.66
C TRP A 121 -5.45 -8.13 13.30
N HIS A 122 -5.30 -6.94 13.90
CA HIS A 122 -4.07 -6.15 13.79
C HIS A 122 -2.84 -6.96 14.24
N GLU A 123 -2.89 -7.55 15.44
CA GLU A 123 -1.81 -8.39 15.97
C GLU A 123 -1.45 -9.55 15.03
N ARG A 124 -2.44 -10.22 14.45
CA ARG A 124 -2.22 -11.32 13.50
C ARG A 124 -1.51 -10.84 12.24
N TRP A 125 -1.93 -9.73 11.65
CA TRP A 125 -1.31 -9.16 10.47
C TRP A 125 0.10 -8.64 10.75
N ILE A 126 0.31 -8.00 11.90
CA ILE A 126 1.65 -7.61 12.36
C ILE A 126 2.54 -8.85 12.52
N GLY A 127 2.02 -9.96 13.01
CA GLY A 127 2.73 -11.24 13.06
C GLY A 127 3.16 -11.76 11.68
N VAL A 128 2.39 -11.52 10.61
CA VAL A 128 2.82 -11.84 9.24
C VAL A 128 3.99 -10.96 8.82
N LEU A 129 3.96 -9.65 9.13
CA LEU A 129 5.07 -8.75 8.84
C LEU A 129 6.35 -9.15 9.58
N ALA A 130 6.24 -9.53 10.87
CA ALA A 130 7.36 -10.02 11.67
C ALA A 130 8.01 -11.26 11.02
N ARG A 131 7.20 -12.26 10.63
CA ARG A 131 7.73 -13.44 9.91
C ARG A 131 8.37 -13.09 8.57
N SER A 132 7.80 -12.13 7.85
CA SER A 132 8.40 -11.64 6.61
C SER A 132 9.79 -11.03 6.83
N ALA A 133 10.01 -10.43 7.98
CA ALA A 133 11.29 -9.83 8.33
C ALA A 133 12.37 -10.84 8.76
N GLU A 134 11.99 -12.10 9.03
CA GLU A 134 12.95 -13.20 9.24
C GLU A 134 13.72 -13.53 7.96
N LEU A 135 13.16 -13.19 6.79
CA LEU A 135 13.88 -13.19 5.54
C LEU A 135 14.88 -12.02 5.52
N GLY A 136 15.96 -12.17 4.76
CA GLY A 136 16.93 -11.07 4.63
C GLY A 136 16.30 -9.83 3.99
N PRO A 137 16.74 -8.62 4.34
CA PRO A 137 16.14 -7.38 3.84
C PRO A 137 16.31 -7.17 2.32
N ALA A 138 17.20 -7.93 1.69
CA ALA A 138 17.39 -7.95 0.22
C ALA A 138 16.61 -9.08 -0.47
N ASP A 139 15.95 -9.95 0.28
CA ASP A 139 15.16 -11.05 -0.26
C ASP A 139 13.91 -10.50 -0.96
N ASP A 140 13.58 -11.02 -2.16
CA ASP A 140 12.46 -10.54 -2.95
C ASP A 140 11.10 -10.91 -2.34
N GLU A 141 11.05 -11.93 -1.49
CA GLU A 141 9.86 -12.30 -0.73
C GLU A 141 9.68 -11.43 0.54
N SER A 142 10.71 -10.72 1.01
CA SER A 142 10.60 -9.88 2.21
C SER A 142 9.69 -8.68 1.98
N ILE A 143 8.78 -8.41 2.92
CA ILE A 143 7.99 -7.17 2.95
C ILE A 143 8.83 -6.05 3.58
N ILE A 144 9.59 -6.37 4.61
CA ILE A 144 10.46 -5.43 5.33
C ILE A 144 11.82 -5.36 4.63
N ARG A 145 11.93 -4.43 3.69
CA ARG A 145 13.07 -4.38 2.74
C ARG A 145 14.01 -3.23 3.00
N ASP A 146 15.27 -3.47 2.59
CA ASP A 146 16.22 -2.41 2.29
C ASP A 146 16.68 -2.57 0.82
N ASN A 147 16.36 -1.59 0.01
CA ASN A 147 16.62 -1.63 -1.44
C ASN A 147 18.04 -1.23 -1.82
N ARG A 148 18.99 -1.11 -0.88
CA ARG A 148 20.41 -0.84 -1.18
C ARG A 148 21.00 -1.84 -2.16
N ALA A 149 20.62 -3.11 -2.07
CA ALA A 149 21.05 -4.15 -3.00
C ALA A 149 20.61 -3.90 -4.45
N HIS A 150 19.57 -3.09 -4.66
CA HIS A 150 19.02 -2.71 -5.97
C HIS A 150 19.49 -1.33 -6.45
N GLY A 151 20.47 -0.72 -5.78
CA GLY A 151 21.07 0.56 -6.19
C GLY A 151 20.38 1.81 -5.63
N TYR A 152 19.34 1.68 -4.81
CA TYR A 152 18.68 2.80 -4.13
C TYR A 152 18.31 2.42 -2.69
N PRO A 153 18.80 3.18 -1.70
CA PRO A 153 18.57 2.85 -0.30
C PRO A 153 17.10 3.10 0.09
N THR A 154 16.54 2.22 0.91
CA THR A 154 15.33 2.54 1.66
C THR A 154 15.70 3.54 2.76
N LEU A 155 15.09 4.73 2.72
CA LEU A 155 15.40 5.81 3.66
C LEU A 155 14.62 5.69 4.95
N SER A 156 13.38 5.19 4.89
CA SER A 156 12.50 4.99 6.04
C SER A 156 11.50 3.89 5.75
N LEU A 157 11.02 3.25 6.80
CA LEU A 157 9.89 2.32 6.76
C LEU A 157 8.83 2.77 7.75
N LEU A 158 7.60 2.76 7.32
CA LEU A 158 6.43 3.11 8.11
C LEU A 158 5.38 2.00 7.94
N THR A 159 4.90 1.48 9.06
CA THR A 159 3.73 0.62 9.07
C THR A 159 2.52 1.46 9.44
N CYS A 160 1.46 1.34 8.65
CA CYS A 160 0.20 2.04 8.89
C CYS A 160 -0.94 1.04 9.00
N LEU A 161 -1.82 1.27 9.95
CA LEU A 161 -3.10 0.60 10.09
C LEU A 161 -4.20 1.63 9.91
N ALA A 162 -5.18 1.33 9.08
CA ALA A 162 -6.31 2.21 8.86
C ALA A 162 -7.61 1.42 8.77
N GLU A 163 -8.65 1.95 9.37
CA GLU A 163 -10.02 1.48 9.19
C GLU A 163 -10.87 2.60 8.63
N VAL A 164 -11.65 2.27 7.61
CA VAL A 164 -12.51 3.22 6.93
C VAL A 164 -13.96 2.79 7.10
N SER A 165 -14.79 3.67 7.65
CA SER A 165 -16.23 3.54 7.71
C SER A 165 -16.90 4.50 6.70
N ALA A 166 -18.22 4.57 6.73
CA ALA A 166 -18.98 5.43 5.81
C ALA A 166 -18.63 6.93 5.98
N ASP A 167 -18.24 7.35 7.19
CA ASP A 167 -18.11 8.74 7.61
C ASP A 167 -16.83 9.03 8.40
N ALA A 168 -15.98 8.02 8.65
CA ALA A 168 -14.77 8.19 9.44
C ALA A 168 -13.62 7.31 8.96
N VAL A 169 -12.40 7.76 9.22
CA VAL A 169 -11.16 6.98 9.09
C VAL A 169 -10.46 6.96 10.44
N SER A 170 -10.18 5.76 10.96
CA SER A 170 -9.22 5.58 12.04
C SER A 170 -7.87 5.23 11.42
N PHE A 171 -6.82 5.92 11.84
CA PHE A 171 -5.49 5.76 11.30
C PHE A 171 -4.44 5.75 12.40
N GLU A 172 -3.58 4.75 12.37
CA GLU A 172 -2.44 4.62 13.27
C GLU A 172 -1.18 4.33 12.47
N SER A 173 -0.04 4.80 12.93
CA SER A 173 1.24 4.55 12.28
C SER A 173 2.35 4.27 13.26
N ALA A 174 3.34 3.48 12.81
CA ALA A 174 4.55 3.17 13.55
C ALA A 174 5.76 3.20 12.60
N ALA A 175 6.77 3.98 12.95
CA ALA A 175 8.03 3.98 12.22
C ALA A 175 8.87 2.78 12.64
N LEU A 176 9.50 2.11 11.68
CA LEU A 176 10.56 1.15 11.93
C LEU A 176 11.90 1.92 11.93
N PRO A 177 12.65 1.90 13.05
CA PRO A 177 13.81 2.79 13.23
C PRO A 177 14.94 2.53 12.23
N THR A 178 15.06 1.30 11.76
CA THR A 178 16.12 0.90 10.83
C THR A 178 15.52 0.25 9.59
N PRO A 179 15.77 0.76 8.38
CA PRO A 179 15.33 0.13 7.15
C PRO A 179 15.82 -1.31 7.04
N GLY A 180 14.93 -2.20 6.64
CA GLY A 180 15.21 -3.63 6.49
C GLY A 180 15.33 -4.42 7.80
N ALA A 181 15.16 -3.79 8.95
CA ALA A 181 15.18 -4.46 10.26
C ALA A 181 13.79 -4.37 10.91
N TRP A 182 13.35 -5.49 11.46
CA TRP A 182 12.12 -5.55 12.23
C TRP A 182 12.34 -5.04 13.66
N SER A 183 11.40 -4.33 14.15
CA SER A 183 11.17 -4.08 15.57
C SER A 183 9.67 -4.07 15.80
N ASP A 184 9.21 -4.52 16.96
CA ASP A 184 7.80 -4.48 17.29
C ASP A 184 7.26 -3.05 17.18
N PRO A 185 6.27 -2.80 16.31
CA PRO A 185 5.81 -1.44 16.05
C PRO A 185 5.06 -0.88 17.26
N THR A 186 5.39 0.34 17.64
CA THR A 186 4.62 1.12 18.62
C THR A 186 3.77 2.11 17.85
N PHE A 187 2.47 1.82 17.74
CA PHE A 187 1.52 2.64 16.99
C PHE A 187 1.17 3.92 17.75
N SER A 188 1.04 4.99 17.00
CA SER A 188 0.52 6.28 17.45
C SER A 188 -0.60 6.74 16.52
N PRO A 189 -1.65 7.40 17.04
CA PRO A 189 -2.69 8.01 16.22
C PRO A 189 -2.08 8.98 15.20
N GLY A 190 -2.60 8.95 13.98
CA GLY A 190 -2.22 9.87 12.89
C GLY A 190 -3.09 11.12 12.85
#